data_efec66a32322c44c53589d4b95fdb6cc
#
_entry.id   efec66a32322c44c53589d4b95fdb6cc
#
_cell.length_a   1.000
_cell.length_b   1.000
_cell.length_c   1.000
_cell.angle_alpha   90.00
_cell.angle_beta   90.00
_cell.angle_gamma   90.00
#
_symmetry.space_group_name_H-M   'P 1'
#
loop_
_entity.id
_entity.type
_entity.pdbx_description
1 polymer ?
#
loop_
_entity_poly.entity_id
_entity_poly.type
_entity_poly.pdbx_seq_one_letter_code
_entity_poly.pdbx_strand_id
1 'polypeptide(L)'
;LDRVLFTATHYPMNYGFIPRTYADDHDPLDVLLLCSEPILPMTLVRSYPIGVMTMEDGGMGDEKIIAIPYGDPTYMSYTDVSELPKHIFEELMHFFSVYKQLERGKQTEVKDIGGPLAAVAVMEKAMENYRKKFGTAEA
;
A
#
# COMPACT_ATOMS: atom_id res chain seq x y z
N LEU A 1 12.63 5.96 -21.84
CA LEU A 1 11.21 6.27 -21.94
C LEU A 1 10.41 5.01 -21.93
N ASP A 2 10.52 4.30 -23.05
CA ASP A 2 9.74 3.10 -23.21
C ASP A 2 10.05 2.14 -22.10
N ARG A 3 11.27 2.09 -21.68
CA ARG A 3 11.67 1.16 -20.65
C ARG A 3 10.97 1.41 -19.35
N VAL A 4 10.76 2.66 -19.02
CA VAL A 4 10.03 2.98 -17.80
C VAL A 4 8.60 2.48 -17.90
N LEU A 5 8.00 2.69 -19.07
CA LEU A 5 6.63 2.22 -19.27
C LEU A 5 6.53 0.72 -19.19
N PHE A 6 7.49 0.02 -19.78
CA PHE A 6 7.49 -1.42 -19.70
C PHE A 6 7.55 -1.88 -18.27
N THR A 7 8.43 -1.29 -17.51
CA THR A 7 8.56 -1.68 -16.12
C THR A 7 7.25 -1.51 -15.39
N ALA A 8 6.62 -0.36 -15.60
CA ALA A 8 5.37 -0.09 -14.92
C ALA A 8 4.27 -1.07 -15.32
N THR A 9 4.22 -1.45 -16.59
CA THR A 9 3.17 -2.33 -17.05
C THR A 9 3.38 -3.78 -16.67
N HIS A 10 4.61 -4.13 -16.27
CA HIS A 10 4.88 -5.50 -15.89
C HIS A 10 4.49 -5.81 -14.45
N TYR A 11 4.30 -4.79 -13.63
CA TYR A 11 3.95 -5.02 -12.23
C TYR A 11 2.46 -4.95 -12.06
N PRO A 12 1.85 -5.96 -11.44
CA PRO A 12 0.41 -5.94 -11.17
C PRO A 12 0.09 -5.12 -9.94
N MET A 13 0.66 -3.93 -9.86
CA MET A 13 0.58 -3.14 -8.64
C MET A 13 0.38 -1.68 -8.98
N ASN A 14 -0.47 -1.03 -8.20
CA ASN A 14 -0.70 0.40 -8.30
C ASN A 14 -0.54 1.02 -6.93
N TYR A 15 0.06 2.18 -6.89
CA TYR A 15 0.37 2.85 -5.64
C TYR A 15 -0.59 4.01 -5.43
N GLY A 16 -1.10 4.13 -4.21
CA GLY A 16 -2.02 5.21 -3.91
C GLY A 16 -2.07 5.48 -2.42
N PHE A 17 -3.16 6.09 -1.99
CA PHE A 17 -3.34 6.39 -0.57
C PHE A 17 -4.81 6.24 -0.22
N ILE A 18 -5.05 6.11 1.08
CA ILE A 18 -6.40 5.98 1.60
C ILE A 18 -6.87 7.35 2.06
N PRO A 19 -7.96 7.88 1.48
CA PRO A 19 -8.46 9.20 1.89
C PRO A 19 -8.86 9.22 3.36
N ARG A 20 -8.77 10.39 3.97
CA ARG A 20 -9.18 10.62 5.35
C ARG A 20 -8.41 9.77 6.34
N THR A 21 -7.12 9.60 6.06
CA THR A 21 -6.20 8.95 6.99
C THR A 21 -5.02 9.88 7.23
N TYR A 22 -4.39 9.72 8.39
CA TYR A 22 -3.25 10.53 8.79
C TYR A 22 -2.27 9.60 9.49
N ALA A 23 -1.18 9.29 8.84
CA ALA A 23 -0.22 8.33 9.35
C ALA A 23 0.84 9.02 10.20
N ASP A 24 1.71 8.23 10.80
CA ASP A 24 2.72 8.76 11.71
C ASP A 24 3.71 9.67 11.01
N ASP A 25 3.87 9.54 9.70
CA ASP A 25 4.76 10.39 8.94
C ASP A 25 4.08 11.67 8.47
N HIS A 26 2.89 11.95 8.99
CA HIS A 26 2.12 13.18 8.72
C HIS A 26 1.57 13.23 7.29
N ASP A 27 1.50 12.09 6.63
CA ASP A 27 0.93 11.98 5.31
C ASP A 27 -0.24 11.01 5.33
N PRO A 28 -1.08 11.00 4.31
CA PRO A 28 -2.11 9.97 4.21
C PRO A 28 -1.48 8.58 4.20
N LEU A 29 -2.25 7.60 4.65
CA LEU A 29 -1.76 6.22 4.70
C LEU A 29 -1.64 5.66 3.29
N ASP A 30 -0.47 5.18 2.95
CA ASP A 30 -0.19 4.65 1.63
C ASP A 30 -0.75 3.25 1.45
N VAL A 31 -1.13 2.94 0.23
CA VAL A 31 -1.65 1.62 -0.11
C VAL A 31 -1.05 1.15 -1.41
N LEU A 32 -0.75 -0.14 -1.46
CA LEU A 32 -0.32 -0.80 -2.68
C LEU A 32 -1.43 -1.75 -3.09
N LEU A 33 -1.95 -1.56 -4.30
CA LEU A 33 -3.03 -2.39 -4.81
C LEU A 33 -2.47 -3.43 -5.75
N LEU A 34 -2.81 -4.69 -5.47
CA LEU A 34 -2.54 -5.79 -6.39
C LEU A 34 -3.76 -5.92 -7.28
N CYS A 35 -3.59 -5.66 -8.56
CA CYS A 35 -4.72 -5.73 -9.47
C CYS A 35 -4.26 -6.18 -10.85
N SER A 36 -5.20 -6.71 -11.60
CA SER A 36 -4.88 -7.30 -12.90
C SER A 36 -4.72 -6.26 -13.99
N GLU A 37 -5.15 -5.02 -13.74
CA GLU A 37 -5.07 -3.96 -14.74
C GLU A 37 -4.62 -2.67 -14.11
N PRO A 38 -3.93 -1.82 -14.88
CA PRO A 38 -3.53 -0.52 -14.35
C PRO A 38 -4.75 0.36 -14.07
N ILE A 39 -4.59 1.21 -13.07
CA ILE A 39 -5.67 2.09 -12.64
C ILE A 39 -5.28 3.51 -13.02
N LEU A 40 -6.21 4.22 -13.64
CA LEU A 40 -5.96 5.61 -14.00
C LEU A 40 -5.80 6.46 -12.76
N PRO A 41 -4.92 7.47 -12.80
CA PRO A 41 -4.77 8.38 -11.68
C PRO A 41 -6.08 9.04 -11.31
N MET A 42 -6.23 9.37 -10.03
CA MET A 42 -7.39 10.05 -9.49
C MET A 42 -8.66 9.20 -9.47
N THR A 43 -8.51 7.90 -9.59
CA THR A 43 -9.64 6.97 -9.54
C THR A 43 -9.80 6.46 -8.12
N LEU A 44 -11.04 6.42 -7.63
CA LEU A 44 -11.35 5.80 -6.35
C LEU A 44 -11.67 4.34 -6.57
N VAL A 45 -11.00 3.47 -5.85
CA VAL A 45 -11.14 2.03 -6.04
C VAL A 45 -11.51 1.38 -4.71
N ARG A 46 -12.64 0.70 -4.68
CA ARG A 46 -13.03 -0.05 -3.48
C ARG A 46 -12.18 -1.30 -3.39
N SER A 47 -11.57 -1.48 -2.21
CA SER A 47 -10.58 -2.53 -2.04
C SER A 47 -10.66 -3.09 -0.64
N TYR A 48 -10.05 -4.25 -0.43
CA TYR A 48 -9.96 -4.84 0.90
C TYR A 48 -8.50 -5.13 1.22
N PRO A 49 -8.11 -4.96 2.48
CA PRO A 49 -6.71 -5.18 2.85
C PRO A 49 -6.41 -6.67 3.04
N ILE A 50 -5.22 -7.07 2.62
CA ILE A 50 -4.74 -8.43 2.87
C ILE A 50 -3.49 -8.43 3.72
N GLY A 51 -2.87 -7.27 3.93
CA GLY A 51 -1.69 -7.19 4.77
C GLY A 51 -1.18 -5.79 4.91
N VAL A 52 -0.14 -5.65 5.72
CA VAL A 52 0.52 -4.37 5.93
C VAL A 52 2.02 -4.61 6.00
N MET A 53 2.76 -3.72 5.39
CA MET A 53 4.21 -3.76 5.40
C MET A 53 4.70 -2.59 6.22
N THR A 54 5.56 -2.87 7.20
CA THR A 54 6.11 -1.83 8.04
C THR A 54 7.55 -1.58 7.63
N MET A 55 7.85 -0.34 7.35
CA MET A 55 9.19 0.10 6.99
C MET A 55 9.64 1.15 7.98
N GLU A 56 10.92 1.41 8.03
CA GLU A 56 11.46 2.44 8.89
C GLU A 56 12.13 3.49 8.02
N ASP A 57 11.81 4.74 8.27
CA ASP A 57 12.31 5.84 7.49
C ASP A 57 12.70 6.96 8.43
N GLY A 58 14.01 7.13 8.63
CA GLY A 58 14.49 8.20 9.47
C GLY A 58 14.06 8.07 10.93
N GLY A 59 13.91 6.84 11.40
CA GLY A 59 13.49 6.60 12.78
C GLY A 59 11.98 6.61 12.97
N MET A 60 11.21 6.89 11.94
CA MET A 60 9.76 6.91 12.02
C MET A 60 9.18 5.71 11.28
N GLY A 61 8.11 5.16 11.83
CA GLY A 61 7.43 4.06 11.18
C GLY A 61 6.75 4.53 9.90
N ASP A 62 6.85 3.71 8.88
CA ASP A 62 6.25 3.99 7.59
C ASP A 62 5.51 2.74 7.16
N GLU A 63 4.19 2.78 7.24
CA GLU A 63 3.37 1.60 7.01
C GLU A 63 2.67 1.71 5.66
N LYS A 64 2.64 0.59 4.93
CA LYS A 64 2.01 0.51 3.63
C LYS A 64 1.00 -0.61 3.65
N ILE A 65 -0.24 -0.29 3.35
CA ILE A 65 -1.29 -1.31 3.28
C ILE A 65 -1.16 -2.05 1.95
N ILE A 66 -1.38 -3.35 1.97
CA ILE A 66 -1.45 -4.15 0.76
C ILE A 66 -2.90 -4.57 0.61
N ALA A 67 -3.49 -4.23 -0.52
CA ALA A 67 -4.92 -4.45 -0.72
C ALA A 67 -5.21 -4.94 -2.13
N ILE A 68 -6.42 -5.45 -2.31
CA ILE A 68 -6.88 -5.98 -3.59
C ILE A 68 -8.23 -5.34 -3.90
N PRO A 69 -8.42 -4.84 -5.13
CA PRO A 69 -9.73 -4.31 -5.50
C PRO A 69 -10.81 -5.37 -5.45
N TYR A 70 -11.98 -5.00 -5.00
CA TYR A 70 -13.12 -5.92 -5.03
C TYR A 70 -13.39 -6.34 -6.46
N GLY A 71 -13.59 -7.64 -6.63
CA GLY A 71 -13.94 -8.16 -7.94
C GLY A 71 -12.79 -8.34 -8.90
N ASP A 72 -11.56 -8.11 -8.48
CA ASP A 72 -10.42 -8.33 -9.37
C ASP A 72 -10.32 -9.83 -9.69
N PRO A 73 -10.40 -10.22 -10.97
CA PRO A 73 -10.49 -11.64 -11.30
C PRO A 73 -9.23 -12.43 -10.99
N THR A 74 -8.08 -11.77 -10.99
CA THR A 74 -6.82 -12.46 -10.77
C THR A 74 -6.52 -12.65 -9.29
N TYR A 75 -6.82 -11.64 -8.48
CA TYR A 75 -6.36 -11.64 -7.10
C TYR A 75 -7.46 -11.78 -6.07
N MET A 76 -8.71 -11.81 -6.48
CA MET A 76 -9.81 -11.76 -5.52
C MET A 76 -9.93 -12.96 -4.61
N SER A 77 -9.23 -14.05 -4.92
CA SER A 77 -9.25 -15.23 -4.06
C SER A 77 -8.31 -15.11 -2.88
N TYR A 78 -7.41 -14.15 -2.88
CA TYR A 78 -6.48 -13.99 -1.78
C TYR A 78 -7.10 -13.12 -0.71
N THR A 79 -6.94 -13.54 0.55
CA THR A 79 -7.44 -12.80 1.70
C THR A 79 -6.33 -12.46 2.68
N ASP A 80 -5.15 -13.01 2.50
CA ASP A 80 -4.03 -12.82 3.40
C ASP A 80 -2.77 -12.76 2.57
N VAL A 81 -1.89 -11.82 2.89
CA VAL A 81 -0.65 -11.63 2.12
C VAL A 81 0.19 -12.90 2.13
N SER A 82 0.06 -13.73 3.16
CA SER A 82 0.82 -14.98 3.23
C SER A 82 0.39 -16.00 2.19
N GLU A 83 -0.76 -15.80 1.56
CA GLU A 83 -1.24 -16.71 0.52
C GLU A 83 -0.67 -16.40 -0.85
N LEU A 84 0.01 -15.28 -1.00
CA LEU A 84 0.52 -14.88 -2.32
C LEU A 84 1.60 -15.84 -2.78
N PRO A 85 1.63 -16.17 -4.08
CA PRO A 85 2.73 -16.96 -4.63
C PRO A 85 4.06 -16.26 -4.38
N LYS A 86 5.09 -17.08 -4.25
CA LYS A 86 6.41 -16.55 -3.91
C LYS A 86 6.87 -15.48 -4.89
N HIS A 87 6.66 -15.70 -6.17
CA HIS A 87 7.15 -14.73 -7.16
C HIS A 87 6.39 -13.40 -7.08
N ILE A 88 5.11 -13.44 -6.73
CA ILE A 88 4.33 -12.22 -6.56
C ILE A 88 4.83 -11.48 -5.32
N PHE A 89 5.07 -12.22 -4.26
CA PHE A 89 5.56 -11.63 -3.02
C PHE A 89 6.93 -10.98 -3.25
N GLU A 90 7.80 -11.63 -4.00
CA GLU A 90 9.12 -11.08 -4.29
C GLU A 90 9.03 -9.83 -5.15
N GLU A 91 8.11 -9.81 -6.10
CA GLU A 91 7.91 -8.62 -6.91
C GLU A 91 7.41 -7.46 -6.07
N LEU A 92 6.52 -7.76 -5.13
CA LEU A 92 6.00 -6.76 -4.22
C LEU A 92 7.14 -6.13 -3.42
N MET A 93 8.00 -6.97 -2.87
CA MET A 93 9.14 -6.49 -2.09
C MET A 93 10.09 -5.65 -2.93
N HIS A 94 10.33 -6.10 -4.15
CA HIS A 94 11.22 -5.38 -5.05
C HIS A 94 10.63 -4.02 -5.42
N PHE A 95 9.33 -4.00 -5.68
CA PHE A 95 8.67 -2.75 -6.05
C PHE A 95 8.85 -1.70 -4.94
N PHE A 96 8.63 -2.10 -3.70
CA PHE A 96 8.78 -1.17 -2.59
C PHE A 96 10.21 -0.68 -2.45
N SER A 97 11.15 -1.56 -2.59
CA SER A 97 12.56 -1.22 -2.47
C SER A 97 12.94 -0.15 -3.49
N VAL A 98 12.55 -0.38 -4.75
CA VAL A 98 12.88 0.56 -5.82
C VAL A 98 12.13 1.88 -5.64
N TYR A 99 10.86 1.80 -5.31
CA TYR A 99 10.04 2.99 -5.17
C TYR A 99 10.57 3.92 -4.08
N LYS A 100 10.90 3.36 -2.92
CA LYS A 100 11.41 4.16 -1.82
C LYS A 100 12.79 4.73 -2.13
N GLN A 101 13.60 3.96 -2.81
CA GLN A 101 14.92 4.44 -3.19
C GLN A 101 14.83 5.63 -4.12
N LEU A 102 13.93 5.58 -5.08
CA LEU A 102 13.72 6.69 -6.00
C LEU A 102 13.16 7.91 -5.30
N GLU A 103 12.24 7.68 -4.38
CA GLU A 103 11.56 8.77 -3.70
C GLU A 103 12.47 9.49 -2.71
N ARG A 104 13.26 8.73 -1.97
CA ARG A 104 14.03 9.27 -0.87
C ARG A 104 15.51 9.34 -1.10
N GLY A 105 15.99 8.69 -2.15
CA GLY A 105 17.40 8.69 -2.44
C GLY A 105 18.23 7.81 -1.52
N LYS A 106 17.59 6.98 -0.70
CA LYS A 106 18.31 6.07 0.18
C LYS A 106 17.49 4.82 0.38
N GLN A 107 18.17 3.76 0.74
CA GLN A 107 17.51 2.48 0.94
C GLN A 107 16.76 2.46 2.25
N THR A 108 15.57 1.89 2.22
CA THR A 108 14.82 1.58 3.41
C THR A 108 14.56 0.10 3.40
N GLU A 109 14.50 -0.48 4.57
CA GLU A 109 14.29 -1.91 4.71
C GLU A 109 12.91 -2.19 5.24
N VAL A 110 12.32 -3.28 4.77
CA VAL A 110 11.07 -3.74 5.31
C VAL A 110 11.36 -4.38 6.66
N LYS A 111 10.70 -3.90 7.70
CA LYS A 111 10.91 -4.41 9.05
C LYS A 111 10.01 -5.58 9.35
N ASP A 112 8.77 -5.52 8.89
CA ASP A 112 7.79 -6.52 9.27
C ASP A 112 6.66 -6.54 8.26
N ILE A 113 6.00 -7.68 8.17
CA ILE A 113 4.84 -7.85 7.31
C ILE A 113 3.76 -8.51 8.14
N GLY A 114 2.63 -7.85 8.26
CA GLY A 114 1.49 -8.38 8.99
C GLY A 114 0.36 -8.75 8.05
N GLY A 115 -0.60 -9.48 8.60
CA GLY A 115 -1.75 -9.94 7.84
C GLY A 115 -2.90 -8.92 7.81
N PRO A 116 -4.07 -9.36 7.37
CA PRO A 116 -5.19 -8.43 7.20
C PRO A 116 -5.66 -7.79 8.51
N LEU A 117 -5.63 -8.52 9.62
CA LEU A 117 -6.05 -7.92 10.88
C LEU A 117 -5.12 -6.82 11.32
N ALA A 118 -3.81 -7.02 11.14
CA ALA A 118 -2.84 -5.98 11.44
C ALA A 118 -3.05 -4.77 10.53
N ALA A 119 -3.39 -5.02 9.27
CA ALA A 119 -3.66 -3.94 8.33
C ALA A 119 -4.86 -3.13 8.78
N VAL A 120 -5.93 -3.79 9.20
CA VAL A 120 -7.13 -3.09 9.64
C VAL A 120 -6.82 -2.23 10.87
N ALA A 121 -6.01 -2.74 11.78
CA ALA A 121 -5.64 -1.97 12.97
C ALA A 121 -4.89 -0.69 12.59
N VAL A 122 -3.98 -0.79 11.64
CA VAL A 122 -3.24 0.38 11.15
C VAL A 122 -4.19 1.37 10.50
N MET A 123 -5.11 0.87 9.69
CA MET A 123 -6.06 1.73 9.01
C MET A 123 -6.96 2.46 10.00
N GLU A 124 -7.45 1.75 11.01
CA GLU A 124 -8.32 2.36 12.01
C GLU A 124 -7.60 3.43 12.80
N LYS A 125 -6.34 3.18 13.14
CA LYS A 125 -5.56 4.18 13.85
C LYS A 125 -5.35 5.42 13.00
N ALA A 126 -5.05 5.24 11.72
CA ALA A 126 -4.83 6.37 10.82
C ALA A 126 -6.11 7.16 10.61
N MET A 127 -7.26 6.49 10.56
CA MET A 127 -8.53 7.17 10.45
C MET A 127 -8.85 7.96 11.72
N GLU A 128 -8.55 7.39 12.87
CA GLU A 128 -8.76 8.08 14.14
C GLU A 128 -7.86 9.31 14.25
N ASN A 129 -6.59 9.15 13.82
CA ASN A 129 -5.66 10.27 13.82
C ASN A 129 -6.16 11.40 12.93
N TYR A 130 -6.75 11.06 11.80
CA TYR A 130 -7.32 12.07 10.92
C TYR A 130 -8.44 12.83 11.60
N ARG A 131 -9.33 12.11 12.28
CA ARG A 131 -10.43 12.77 13.00
C ARG A 131 -9.91 13.70 14.06
N LYS A 132 -8.89 13.27 14.78
CA LYS A 132 -8.32 14.11 15.84
C LYS A 132 -7.63 15.35 15.28
N LYS A 133 -6.99 15.20 14.14
CA LYS A 133 -6.22 16.32 13.57
C LYS A 133 -7.13 17.29 12.82
N PHE A 134 -8.09 16.78 12.06
CA PHE A 134 -8.88 17.61 11.16
C PHE A 134 -10.35 17.69 11.53
N GLY A 135 -10.78 16.96 12.55
CA GLY A 135 -12.17 16.96 12.96
C GLY A 135 -13.00 15.97 12.16
N THR A 136 -14.27 15.86 12.55
CA THR A 136 -15.17 14.96 11.85
C THR A 136 -15.71 15.68 10.65
N ALA A 137 -15.40 15.15 9.51
CA ALA A 137 -15.63 15.88 8.27
C ALA A 137 -17.09 16.05 7.94
N GLU A 138 -17.92 15.21 8.47
CA GLU A 138 -19.30 15.30 8.12
C GLU A 138 -19.96 16.47 8.72
N ALA A 139 -19.33 16.97 9.65
CA ALA A 139 -19.92 18.14 10.24
C ALA A 139 -20.44 19.04 9.17
#